data_fdd787c77ee51403a472340b25c25beb
#
_entry.id   fdd787c77ee51403a472340b25c25beb
#
_cell.length_a   1.000
_cell.length_b   1.000
_cell.length_c   1.000
_cell.angle_alpha   90.00
_cell.angle_beta   90.00
_cell.angle_gamma   90.00
#
_symmetry.space_group_name_H-M   'P 1'
#
loop_
_entity.id
_entity.type
_entity.pdbx_description
1 polymer ?
#
loop_
_entity_poly.entity_id
_entity_poly.type
_entity_poly.pdbx_seq_one_letter_code
_entity_poly.pdbx_strand_id
1 'polypeptide(L)'
;MKLIKIFAALCAAVVLLVGCGSQPTTTDPSAGSSGDLLDRHGLTGMSAEQVIDQLDRSTQSRPTQLGGSVRPDQLLLTDGSQEAILPLPDDKFYLAIAPFLDRSHECHFHSLGTCQGELVGEAVHVTITTVGGEALVDEEAVTWTNGFVGYWVPKGSAGTITVDQGGKQGSVSFTTGEQDATCVTTLQLV
;
A
#
# COMPACT_ATOMS: atom_id res chain seq x y z
N MET A 1 19.81 -75.65 38.39
CA MET A 1 18.49 -76.32 38.63
C MET A 1 17.46 -75.61 37.81
N LYS A 2 17.04 -76.22 36.65
CA LYS A 2 15.69 -76.70 36.40
C LYS A 2 14.65 -75.56 36.39
N LEU A 3 13.78 -75.37 35.43
CA LEU A 3 13.09 -76.06 34.33
C LEU A 3 12.49 -74.99 33.41
N ILE A 4 12.62 -75.00 32.12
CA ILE A 4 11.80 -75.53 31.00
C ILE A 4 10.26 -75.46 31.24
N LYS A 5 9.57 -74.82 30.33
CA LYS A 5 8.36 -75.20 29.56
C LYS A 5 7.78 -73.97 28.83
N ILE A 6 7.82 -73.84 27.53
CA ILE A 6 7.09 -74.46 26.37
C ILE A 6 5.58 -74.11 26.38
N PHE A 7 5.14 -73.73 25.17
CA PHE A 7 3.78 -73.61 24.56
C PHE A 7 3.17 -72.20 24.62
N ALA A 8 2.54 -71.68 23.63
CA ALA A 8 2.03 -72.16 22.37
C ALA A 8 1.79 -71.01 21.39
N ALA A 9 1.94 -71.29 20.11
CA ALA A 9 1.58 -70.43 19.00
C ALA A 9 0.05 -70.24 18.95
N LEU A 10 -0.36 -68.97 18.71
CA LEU A 10 -1.72 -68.70 18.20
C LEU A 10 -1.61 -67.61 17.14
N CYS A 11 -1.77 -68.02 15.89
CA CYS A 11 -1.95 -67.13 14.74
C CYS A 11 -3.29 -66.40 14.87
N ALA A 12 -3.25 -65.10 14.95
CA ALA A 12 -4.44 -64.28 14.76
C ALA A 12 -4.20 -63.41 13.52
N ALA A 13 -4.94 -63.70 12.47
CA ALA A 13 -4.98 -62.93 11.25
C ALA A 13 -5.57 -61.55 11.53
N VAL A 14 -4.74 -60.48 11.40
CA VAL A 14 -5.21 -59.11 11.43
C VAL A 14 -5.61 -58.71 10.02
N VAL A 15 -6.90 -58.56 9.79
CA VAL A 15 -7.51 -58.01 8.59
C VAL A 15 -7.22 -56.50 8.61
N LEU A 16 -6.35 -56.05 7.74
CA LEU A 16 -6.12 -54.61 7.46
C LEU A 16 -7.33 -54.07 6.69
N LEU A 17 -8.23 -53.43 7.38
CA LEU A 17 -9.25 -52.55 6.81
C LEU A 17 -8.54 -51.22 6.43
N VAL A 18 -8.20 -51.08 5.14
CA VAL A 18 -7.81 -49.80 4.54
C VAL A 18 -9.07 -48.94 4.48
N GLY A 19 -9.33 -48.18 5.55
CA GLY A 19 -10.30 -47.12 5.53
C GLY A 19 -9.74 -45.91 4.77
N CYS A 20 -10.24 -45.66 3.56
CA CYS A 20 -10.11 -44.34 2.93
C CYS A 20 -10.85 -43.33 3.79
N GLY A 21 -10.14 -42.75 4.74
CA GLY A 21 -10.60 -41.56 5.47
C GLY A 21 -10.49 -40.35 4.53
N SER A 22 -11.59 -39.99 3.89
CA SER A 22 -11.74 -38.61 3.34
C SER A 22 -11.64 -37.66 4.52
N GLN A 23 -10.49 -37.00 4.66
CA GLN A 23 -10.39 -35.83 5.54
C GLN A 23 -11.37 -34.79 5.02
N PRO A 24 -12.27 -34.26 5.86
CA PRO A 24 -12.98 -33.06 5.49
C PRO A 24 -11.93 -31.96 5.40
N THR A 25 -11.67 -31.45 4.20
CA THR A 25 -11.04 -30.15 4.01
C THR A 25 -11.96 -29.13 4.69
N THR A 26 -11.61 -28.75 5.89
CA THR A 26 -12.13 -27.51 6.50
C THR A 26 -11.59 -26.38 5.62
N THR A 27 -12.37 -25.98 4.64
CA THR A 27 -12.19 -24.72 3.95
C THR A 27 -12.45 -23.66 5.02
N ASP A 28 -11.38 -23.03 5.49
CA ASP A 28 -11.45 -21.86 6.34
C ASP A 28 -12.11 -20.75 5.51
N PRO A 29 -13.32 -20.25 5.87
CA PRO A 29 -14.03 -19.27 5.06
C PRO A 29 -13.42 -17.87 5.13
N SER A 30 -12.21 -17.71 5.68
CA SER A 30 -11.57 -16.41 5.95
C SER A 30 -10.39 -16.06 5.07
N ALA A 31 -10.09 -16.86 4.05
CA ALA A 31 -9.02 -16.54 3.09
C ALA A 31 -9.59 -16.42 1.68
N GLY A 32 -10.41 -15.41 1.45
CA GLY A 32 -10.49 -14.84 0.11
C GLY A 32 -9.08 -14.42 -0.27
N SER A 33 -8.47 -15.07 -1.26
CA SER A 33 -7.06 -14.83 -1.56
C SER A 33 -6.87 -13.39 -2.00
N SER A 34 -5.74 -12.78 -1.62
CA SER A 34 -5.35 -11.43 -2.11
C SER A 34 -5.49 -11.31 -3.63
N GLY A 35 -5.34 -12.43 -4.36
CA GLY A 35 -5.56 -12.54 -5.80
C GLY A 35 -6.99 -12.22 -6.22
N ASP A 36 -8.00 -12.65 -5.47
CA ASP A 36 -9.41 -12.41 -5.81
C ASP A 36 -9.80 -10.94 -5.72
N LEU A 37 -9.22 -10.20 -4.76
CA LEU A 37 -9.42 -8.75 -4.64
C LEU A 37 -8.80 -8.03 -5.85
N LEU A 38 -7.57 -8.35 -6.19
CA LEU A 38 -6.86 -7.73 -7.32
C LEU A 38 -7.57 -8.02 -8.64
N ASP A 39 -8.05 -9.24 -8.83
CA ASP A 39 -8.80 -9.66 -10.04
C ASP A 39 -10.10 -8.86 -10.19
N ARG A 40 -10.90 -8.76 -9.12
CA ARG A 40 -12.17 -8.01 -9.17
C ARG A 40 -12.00 -6.53 -9.50
N HIS A 41 -10.86 -5.96 -9.15
CA HIS A 41 -10.56 -4.55 -9.39
C HIS A 41 -9.65 -4.32 -10.61
N GLY A 42 -9.35 -5.37 -11.40
CA GLY A 42 -8.54 -5.28 -12.62
C GLY A 42 -7.08 -4.92 -12.37
N LEU A 43 -6.54 -5.33 -11.21
CA LEU A 43 -5.18 -5.00 -10.75
C LEU A 43 -4.23 -6.21 -10.80
N THR A 44 -4.70 -7.35 -11.30
CA THR A 44 -3.91 -8.58 -11.38
C THR A 44 -2.63 -8.40 -12.17
N GLY A 45 -1.50 -8.84 -11.61
CA GLY A 45 -0.19 -8.76 -12.23
C GLY A 45 0.46 -7.36 -12.19
N MET A 46 -0.19 -6.37 -11.58
CA MET A 46 0.40 -5.04 -11.39
C MET A 46 1.34 -5.03 -10.19
N SER A 47 2.44 -4.26 -10.29
CA SER A 47 3.26 -3.92 -9.14
C SER A 47 2.53 -2.90 -8.23
N ALA A 48 2.96 -2.78 -6.97
CA ALA A 48 2.39 -1.79 -6.06
C ALA A 48 2.51 -0.36 -6.61
N GLU A 49 3.62 -0.02 -7.29
CA GLU A 49 3.81 1.28 -7.93
C GLU A 49 2.77 1.54 -9.02
N GLN A 50 2.49 0.53 -9.87
CA GLN A 50 1.47 0.64 -10.93
C GLN A 50 0.07 0.80 -10.36
N VAL A 51 -0.23 0.06 -9.27
CA VAL A 51 -1.52 0.17 -8.58
C VAL A 51 -1.70 1.56 -7.97
N ILE A 52 -0.67 2.08 -7.29
CA ILE A 52 -0.69 3.44 -6.71
C ILE A 52 -0.92 4.47 -7.81
N ASP A 53 -0.14 4.43 -8.89
CA ASP A 53 -0.28 5.38 -10.00
C ASP A 53 -1.69 5.33 -10.63
N GLN A 54 -2.23 4.14 -10.86
CA GLN A 54 -3.58 3.98 -11.43
C GLN A 54 -4.68 4.50 -10.49
N LEU A 55 -4.62 4.18 -9.21
CA LEU A 55 -5.68 4.54 -8.26
C LEU A 55 -5.61 6.00 -7.84
N ASP A 56 -4.41 6.53 -7.65
CA ASP A 56 -4.21 7.92 -7.22
C ASP A 56 -4.63 8.94 -8.30
N ARG A 57 -4.33 8.61 -9.56
CA ARG A 57 -4.77 9.40 -10.74
C ARG A 57 -6.19 9.11 -11.19
N SER A 58 -6.91 8.20 -10.53
CA SER A 58 -8.27 7.84 -10.91
C SER A 58 -9.20 9.04 -10.88
N THR A 59 -10.05 9.15 -11.90
CA THR A 59 -11.09 10.17 -12.00
C THR A 59 -12.40 9.79 -11.29
N GLN A 60 -12.43 8.64 -10.61
CA GLN A 60 -13.59 8.21 -9.82
C GLN A 60 -13.85 9.17 -8.67
N SER A 61 -15.13 9.42 -8.39
CA SER A 61 -15.53 10.20 -7.22
C SER A 61 -15.10 9.49 -5.94
N ARG A 62 -14.54 10.23 -5.00
CA ARG A 62 -14.14 9.72 -3.68
C ARG A 62 -15.27 9.90 -2.66
N PRO A 63 -15.46 8.96 -1.72
CA PRO A 63 -14.67 7.75 -1.53
C PRO A 63 -14.92 6.69 -2.60
N THR A 64 -13.86 5.97 -3.00
CA THR A 64 -13.95 4.86 -3.95
C THR A 64 -14.32 3.56 -3.23
N GLN A 65 -14.80 2.54 -4.00
CA GLN A 65 -15.12 1.22 -3.44
C GLN A 65 -13.86 0.46 -2.97
N LEU A 66 -12.75 0.64 -3.69
CA LEU A 66 -11.47 0.09 -3.29
C LEU A 66 -10.70 1.13 -2.48
N GLY A 67 -10.46 0.85 -1.21
CA GLY A 67 -9.56 1.60 -0.35
C GLY A 67 -8.11 1.19 -0.59
N GLY A 68 -7.19 2.14 -0.48
CA GLY A 68 -5.76 1.88 -0.52
C GLY A 68 -5.03 2.76 0.48
N SER A 69 -4.17 2.19 1.31
CA SER A 69 -3.30 2.93 2.23
C SER A 69 -1.85 2.73 1.82
N VAL A 70 -1.21 3.79 1.36
CA VAL A 70 0.21 3.78 0.98
C VAL A 70 1.04 3.99 2.23
N ARG A 71 1.81 2.98 2.62
CA ARG A 71 2.75 3.01 3.75
C ARG A 71 4.18 3.04 3.24
N PRO A 72 5.19 3.25 4.11
CA PRO A 72 6.59 3.32 3.70
C PRO A 72 7.14 2.07 3.01
N ASP A 73 6.57 0.89 3.30
CA ASP A 73 7.06 -0.42 2.87
C ASP A 73 6.03 -1.25 2.12
N GLN A 74 4.76 -0.83 2.13
CA GLN A 74 3.68 -1.63 1.55
C GLN A 74 2.46 -0.80 1.17
N LEU A 75 1.71 -1.29 0.19
CA LEU A 75 0.37 -0.85 -0.14
C LEU A 75 -0.65 -1.82 0.46
N LEU A 76 -1.52 -1.32 1.33
CA LEU A 76 -2.67 -2.06 1.83
C LEU A 76 -3.89 -1.72 0.99
N LEU A 77 -4.55 -2.72 0.43
CA LEU A 77 -5.80 -2.58 -0.33
C LEU A 77 -6.93 -3.27 0.41
N THR A 78 -8.13 -2.67 0.39
CA THR A 78 -9.34 -3.29 0.94
C THR A 78 -10.58 -2.81 0.20
N ASP A 79 -11.53 -3.72 -0.02
CA ASP A 79 -12.90 -3.40 -0.49
C ASP A 79 -13.95 -3.53 0.63
N GLY A 80 -13.47 -3.64 1.89
CA GLY A 80 -14.31 -3.85 3.07
C GLY A 80 -14.66 -5.31 3.35
N SER A 81 -14.48 -6.21 2.38
CA SER A 81 -14.71 -7.66 2.53
C SER A 81 -13.41 -8.46 2.48
N GLN A 82 -12.43 -7.99 1.74
CA GLN A 82 -11.13 -8.61 1.56
C GLN A 82 -10.01 -7.58 1.63
N GLU A 83 -8.79 -8.07 1.89
CA GLU A 83 -7.58 -7.26 1.95
C GLU A 83 -6.49 -7.89 1.07
N ALA A 84 -5.64 -7.03 0.51
CA ALA A 84 -4.42 -7.41 -0.16
C ALA A 84 -3.27 -6.51 0.27
N ILE A 85 -2.08 -7.09 0.38
CA ILE A 85 -0.86 -6.38 0.70
C ILE A 85 0.11 -6.56 -0.46
N LEU A 86 0.57 -5.45 -1.02
CA LEU A 86 1.59 -5.42 -2.03
C LEU A 86 2.84 -4.74 -1.47
N PRO A 87 4.02 -5.39 -1.48
CA PRO A 87 5.25 -4.77 -1.02
C PRO A 87 5.65 -3.61 -1.94
N LEU A 88 6.16 -2.53 -1.37
CA LEU A 88 6.80 -1.45 -2.11
C LEU A 88 8.28 -1.76 -2.35
N PRO A 89 8.93 -1.12 -3.35
CA PRO A 89 10.37 -1.24 -3.54
C PRO A 89 11.15 -0.78 -2.31
N ASP A 90 12.22 -1.52 -1.97
CA ASP A 90 13.00 -1.24 -0.75
C ASP A 90 13.80 0.08 -0.82
N ASP A 91 14.08 0.56 -2.03
CA ASP A 91 14.87 1.76 -2.31
C ASP A 91 14.04 3.02 -2.55
N LYS A 92 12.71 2.91 -2.61
CA LYS A 92 11.80 4.01 -2.95
C LYS A 92 10.79 4.30 -1.85
N PHE A 93 10.38 5.55 -1.78
CA PHE A 93 9.33 6.05 -0.91
C PHE A 93 8.35 6.91 -1.70
N TYR A 94 7.06 6.71 -1.48
CA TYR A 94 6.02 7.48 -2.15
C TYR A 94 5.62 8.69 -1.33
N LEU A 95 5.70 9.88 -1.93
CA LEU A 95 5.22 11.14 -1.35
C LEU A 95 3.99 11.60 -2.13
N ALA A 96 2.83 11.58 -1.50
CA ALA A 96 1.61 12.20 -2.01
C ALA A 96 1.48 13.61 -1.42
N ILE A 97 1.48 14.63 -2.26
CA ILE A 97 1.55 16.04 -1.86
C ILE A 97 0.27 16.74 -2.27
N ALA A 98 -0.46 17.32 -1.29
CA ALA A 98 -1.63 18.16 -1.52
C ALA A 98 -1.35 19.58 -1.04
N PRO A 99 -0.89 20.48 -1.92
CA PRO A 99 -0.78 21.88 -1.58
C PRO A 99 -2.19 22.49 -1.38
N PHE A 100 -2.30 23.51 -0.53
CA PHE A 100 -3.58 24.14 -0.25
C PHE A 100 -3.43 25.65 0.01
N LEU A 101 -4.54 26.38 -0.16
CA LEU A 101 -4.64 27.81 0.15
C LEU A 101 -5.32 28.02 1.52
N ASP A 102 -6.53 27.49 1.66
CA ASP A 102 -7.40 27.76 2.80
C ASP A 102 -7.76 26.49 3.59
N ARG A 103 -7.82 25.31 2.95
CA ARG A 103 -8.34 24.09 3.56
C ARG A 103 -7.45 22.88 3.32
N SER A 104 -7.16 22.18 4.40
CA SER A 104 -6.47 20.90 4.38
C SER A 104 -7.12 19.92 5.35
N HIS A 105 -6.55 18.73 5.47
CA HIS A 105 -6.95 17.69 6.41
C HIS A 105 -5.73 17.02 7.00
N GLU A 106 -5.86 16.39 8.16
CA GLU A 106 -4.79 15.56 8.72
C GLU A 106 -4.69 14.23 7.98
N CYS A 107 -3.49 13.88 7.54
CA CYS A 107 -3.19 12.62 6.89
C CYS A 107 -1.75 12.22 7.18
N HIS A 108 -1.54 10.95 7.59
CA HIS A 108 -0.21 10.40 7.79
C HIS A 108 0.15 9.42 6.68
N PHE A 109 -0.68 8.40 6.47
CA PHE A 109 -0.53 7.49 5.34
C PHE A 109 -1.56 7.80 4.28
N HIS A 110 -1.08 8.09 3.07
CA HIS A 110 -1.92 8.48 1.95
C HIS A 110 -2.97 7.42 1.62
N SER A 111 -4.24 7.86 1.54
CA SER A 111 -5.36 7.00 1.17
C SER A 111 -5.78 7.25 -0.28
N LEU A 112 -5.53 6.26 -1.14
CA LEU A 112 -5.89 6.31 -2.56
C LEU A 112 -7.39 6.41 -2.79
N GLY A 113 -8.19 5.92 -1.81
CA GLY A 113 -9.65 5.88 -1.92
C GLY A 113 -10.39 7.06 -1.30
N THR A 114 -9.77 7.82 -0.40
CA THR A 114 -10.49 8.84 0.38
C THR A 114 -9.81 10.21 0.44
N CYS A 115 -8.48 10.30 0.29
CA CYS A 115 -7.80 11.60 0.37
C CYS A 115 -8.23 12.54 -0.75
N GLN A 116 -8.52 13.79 -0.38
CA GLN A 116 -8.91 14.86 -1.29
C GLN A 116 -8.24 16.17 -0.87
N GLY A 117 -7.42 16.74 -1.75
CA GLY A 117 -6.80 18.05 -1.61
C GLY A 117 -7.71 19.15 -2.14
N GLU A 118 -7.39 20.40 -1.80
CA GLU A 118 -8.16 21.58 -2.20
C GLU A 118 -7.95 21.97 -3.66
N LEU A 119 -6.71 21.89 -4.14
CA LEU A 119 -6.32 22.34 -5.48
C LEU A 119 -6.45 21.18 -6.48
N VAL A 120 -7.58 21.11 -7.17
CA VAL A 120 -7.91 20.05 -8.13
C VAL A 120 -7.69 20.53 -9.55
N GLY A 121 -6.84 19.84 -10.33
CA GLY A 121 -6.59 20.17 -11.73
C GLY A 121 -5.81 21.48 -11.92
N GLU A 122 -5.09 21.93 -10.90
CA GLU A 122 -4.34 23.18 -10.91
C GLU A 122 -2.89 22.94 -11.35
N ALA A 123 -2.39 23.86 -12.15
CA ALA A 123 -0.97 23.87 -12.53
C ALA A 123 -0.14 24.35 -11.33
N VAL A 124 0.90 23.57 -11.00
CA VAL A 124 1.83 23.82 -9.91
C VAL A 124 3.25 23.55 -10.37
N HIS A 125 4.22 24.28 -9.84
CA HIS A 125 5.62 23.92 -9.97
C HIS A 125 6.09 23.25 -8.68
N VAL A 126 6.66 22.06 -8.78
CA VAL A 126 7.07 21.25 -7.63
C VAL A 126 8.58 21.10 -7.62
N THR A 127 9.20 21.46 -6.51
CA THR A 127 10.62 21.21 -6.26
C THR A 127 10.77 20.35 -5.01
N ILE A 128 11.49 19.23 -5.11
CA ILE A 128 11.88 18.38 -3.97
C ILE A 128 13.40 18.35 -3.92
N THR A 129 13.97 18.91 -2.86
CA THR A 129 15.43 19.03 -2.71
C THR A 129 15.89 18.35 -1.43
N THR A 130 16.96 17.55 -1.50
CA THR A 130 17.57 16.93 -0.32
C THR A 130 18.26 17.97 0.56
N VAL A 131 18.53 17.60 1.83
CA VAL A 131 19.36 18.42 2.75
C VAL A 131 20.74 18.75 2.14
N GLY A 132 21.27 17.85 1.28
CA GLY A 132 22.53 18.05 0.57
C GLY A 132 22.45 19.01 -0.63
N GLY A 133 21.25 19.51 -0.96
CA GLY A 133 21.05 20.42 -2.10
C GLY A 133 20.82 19.74 -3.45
N GLU A 134 20.71 18.42 -3.48
CA GLU A 134 20.36 17.66 -4.69
C GLU A 134 18.87 17.83 -4.98
N ALA A 135 18.53 18.24 -6.20
CA ALA A 135 17.14 18.28 -6.66
C ALA A 135 16.69 16.87 -7.10
N LEU A 136 15.75 16.30 -6.37
CA LEU A 136 15.10 15.02 -6.71
C LEU A 136 13.97 15.21 -7.72
N VAL A 137 13.27 16.35 -7.62
CA VAL A 137 12.20 16.79 -8.51
C VAL A 137 12.33 18.28 -8.73
N ASP A 138 12.11 18.74 -9.96
CA ASP A 138 12.04 20.16 -10.35
C ASP A 138 11.24 20.25 -11.64
N GLU A 139 9.90 20.34 -11.54
CA GLU A 139 9.02 20.25 -12.71
C GLU A 139 7.69 20.97 -12.55
N GLU A 140 7.10 21.34 -13.70
CA GLU A 140 5.69 21.71 -13.78
C GLU A 140 4.81 20.46 -13.76
N ALA A 141 3.78 20.47 -12.91
CA ALA A 141 2.83 19.40 -12.76
C ALA A 141 1.39 19.95 -12.74
N VAL A 142 0.43 19.07 -12.89
CA VAL A 142 -1.00 19.39 -12.69
C VAL A 142 -1.51 18.46 -11.59
N THR A 143 -2.10 19.04 -10.55
CA THR A 143 -2.73 18.24 -9.49
C THR A 143 -3.85 17.39 -10.06
N TRP A 144 -3.94 16.15 -9.62
CA TRP A 144 -4.93 15.21 -10.14
C TRP A 144 -6.34 15.55 -9.64
N THR A 145 -7.32 14.74 -10.03
CA THR A 145 -8.72 14.88 -9.63
C THR A 145 -8.97 14.77 -8.13
N ASN A 146 -7.99 14.22 -7.39
CA ASN A 146 -7.99 14.19 -5.93
C ASN A 146 -7.27 15.40 -5.28
N GLY A 147 -6.71 16.31 -6.06
CA GLY A 147 -5.97 17.48 -5.56
C GLY A 147 -4.56 17.18 -5.08
N PHE A 148 -4.00 16.03 -5.45
CA PHE A 148 -2.65 15.62 -5.11
C PHE A 148 -1.74 15.60 -6.36
N VAL A 149 -0.45 15.61 -6.12
CA VAL A 149 0.62 15.13 -6.99
C VAL A 149 1.43 14.10 -6.23
N GLY A 150 1.96 13.07 -6.91
CA GLY A 150 2.70 11.99 -6.25
C GLY A 150 4.06 11.76 -6.87
N TYR A 151 5.06 11.55 -6.00
CA TYR A 151 6.44 11.36 -6.40
C TYR A 151 7.09 10.18 -5.69
N TRP A 152 7.85 9.41 -6.45
CA TRP A 152 8.74 8.39 -5.91
C TRP A 152 10.13 9.02 -5.69
N VAL A 153 10.58 9.03 -4.44
CA VAL A 153 11.88 9.53 -4.03
C VAL A 153 12.71 8.44 -3.38
N PRO A 154 14.04 8.57 -3.27
CA PRO A 154 14.85 7.57 -2.57
C PRO A 154 14.45 7.44 -1.10
N LYS A 155 14.39 6.20 -0.60
CA LYS A 155 14.15 5.90 0.82
C LYS A 155 15.35 6.34 1.66
N GLY A 156 15.12 6.81 2.90
CA GLY A 156 16.17 7.34 3.78
C GLY A 156 16.62 8.76 3.43
N SER A 157 15.87 9.46 2.58
CA SER A 157 16.11 10.86 2.24
C SER A 157 15.49 11.80 3.27
N ALA A 158 16.03 13.01 3.34
CA ALA A 158 15.46 14.15 4.06
C ALA A 158 15.69 15.42 3.26
N GLY A 159 14.75 16.36 3.35
CA GLY A 159 14.86 17.61 2.58
C GLY A 159 13.64 18.50 2.70
N THR A 160 13.42 19.28 1.64
CA THR A 160 12.32 20.24 1.54
C THR A 160 11.52 20.01 0.26
N ILE A 161 10.20 20.03 0.39
CA ILE A 161 9.26 20.11 -0.71
C ILE A 161 8.83 21.58 -0.81
N THR A 162 8.94 22.17 -1.99
CA THR A 162 8.42 23.51 -2.29
C THR A 162 7.43 23.40 -3.44
N VAL A 163 6.31 24.11 -3.32
CA VAL A 163 5.31 24.20 -4.38
C VAL A 163 4.98 25.66 -4.63
N ASP A 164 5.00 26.04 -5.92
CA ASP A 164 4.53 27.34 -6.41
C ASP A 164 3.24 27.18 -7.21
N GLN A 165 2.27 28.06 -6.99
CA GLN A 165 1.01 28.10 -7.73
C GLN A 165 0.50 29.54 -7.81
N GLY A 166 0.38 30.07 -9.02
CA GLY A 166 -0.24 31.39 -9.25
C GLY A 166 0.43 32.56 -8.54
N GLY A 167 1.75 32.46 -8.27
CA GLY A 167 2.53 33.47 -7.55
C GLY A 167 2.51 33.33 -6.02
N LYS A 168 1.90 32.26 -5.52
CA LYS A 168 1.96 31.84 -4.11
C LYS A 168 2.91 30.66 -3.97
N GLN A 169 3.60 30.58 -2.84
CA GLN A 169 4.58 29.52 -2.59
C GLN A 169 4.37 28.96 -1.17
N GLY A 170 4.61 27.66 -1.04
CA GLY A 170 4.69 26.99 0.26
C GLY A 170 5.85 26.01 0.30
N SER A 171 6.37 25.76 1.51
CA SER A 171 7.44 24.78 1.70
C SER A 171 7.25 24.02 3.00
N VAL A 172 7.57 22.70 2.97
CA VAL A 172 7.59 21.85 4.15
C VAL A 172 8.79 20.92 4.10
N SER A 173 9.30 20.54 5.27
CA SER A 173 10.33 19.50 5.37
C SER A 173 9.71 18.12 5.18
N PHE A 174 10.49 17.16 4.65
CA PHE A 174 10.11 15.76 4.56
C PHE A 174 11.24 14.85 5.02
N THR A 175 10.88 13.65 5.44
CA THR A 175 11.75 12.50 5.64
C THR A 175 11.10 11.25 5.05
N THR A 176 11.92 10.23 4.70
CA THR A 176 11.44 9.01 4.03
C THR A 176 11.91 7.74 4.74
N GLY A 177 11.82 7.73 6.07
CA GLY A 177 12.10 6.58 6.93
C GLY A 177 10.91 5.63 7.06
N GLU A 178 11.09 4.59 7.87
CA GLU A 178 10.10 3.50 8.02
C GLU A 178 8.80 3.90 8.72
N GLN A 179 8.78 5.02 9.44
CA GLN A 179 7.62 5.52 10.16
C GLN A 179 7.12 6.86 9.65
N ASP A 180 7.73 7.37 8.56
CA ASP A 180 7.43 8.69 8.07
C ASP A 180 6.11 8.75 7.27
N ALA A 181 5.54 9.94 7.22
CA ALA A 181 4.28 10.19 6.54
C ALA A 181 4.46 10.08 5.01
N THR A 182 3.61 9.30 4.37
CA THR A 182 3.51 9.25 2.91
C THR A 182 2.55 10.31 2.36
N CYS A 183 1.85 11.03 3.23
CA CYS A 183 0.86 12.04 2.89
C CYS A 183 1.30 13.42 3.40
N VAL A 184 1.50 14.36 2.49
CA VAL A 184 1.92 15.74 2.77
C VAL A 184 0.75 16.67 2.55
N THR A 185 0.04 17.00 3.63
CA THR A 185 -1.17 17.87 3.66
C THR A 185 -0.95 19.13 4.49
N THR A 186 0.30 19.43 4.82
CA THR A 186 0.69 20.58 5.65
C THR A 186 1.29 21.73 4.84
N LEU A 187 1.34 21.61 3.51
CA LEU A 187 1.96 22.56 2.60
C LEU A 187 0.95 23.65 2.21
N GLN A 188 0.94 24.74 2.97
CA GLN A 188 0.11 25.89 2.67
C GLN A 188 0.83 26.86 1.74
N LEU A 189 0.13 27.34 0.71
CA LEU A 189 0.59 28.37 -0.21
C LEU A 189 0.19 29.77 0.30
N VAL A 190 1.14 30.67 0.41
CA VAL A 190 0.95 32.04 0.94
C VAL A 190 1.47 33.09 -0.04
#